data_61b012c362b85c93c85ee27d4c095c2c
#
_entry.id   61b012c362b85c93c85ee27d4c095c2c
#
_cell.length_a   1.000
_cell.length_b   1.000
_cell.length_c   1.000
_cell.angle_alpha   90.00
_cell.angle_beta   90.00
_cell.angle_gamma   90.00
#
_symmetry.space_group_name_H-M   'P 1'
#
loop_
_entity.id
_entity.type
_entity.pdbx_description
1 polymer ?
#
loop_
_entity_poly.entity_id
_entity_poly.type
_entity_poly.pdbx_seq_one_letter_code
_entity_poly.pdbx_strand_id
1 'polypeptide(L)'
;MAWEVQGILSVRQGDGIYLVRQADPAESVQELIKRRQRLPEILEAREAIEVKIASLAAQRRTEEDMDAIDAALDKMAAEVAAGEHGYDGDMTFHAAVTSAARNPILTGLMDLLAESIEETRRESLSQPGRPLLSLASHRSIAKAIRRGDPASAARAARRHITLVADVALLTLESKHGA
;
A
#
# COMPACT_ATOMS: atom_id res chain seq x y z
N MET A 1 -13.80 -1.43 -19.81
CA MET A 1 -14.54 -1.33 -18.53
C MET A 1 -14.10 -2.46 -17.61
N ALA A 2 -14.09 -2.26 -16.27
CA ALA A 2 -13.53 -3.25 -15.33
C ALA A 2 -14.15 -4.67 -15.43
N TRP A 3 -15.41 -4.77 -15.78
CA TRP A 3 -16.13 -6.05 -15.91
C TRP A 3 -15.82 -6.85 -17.18
N GLU A 4 -15.37 -6.19 -18.25
CA GLU A 4 -14.87 -6.87 -19.45
C GLU A 4 -13.51 -7.52 -19.21
N VAL A 5 -12.63 -6.86 -18.43
CA VAL A 5 -11.29 -7.36 -18.09
C VAL A 5 -11.38 -8.64 -17.25
N GLN A 6 -12.46 -8.81 -16.47
CA GLN A 6 -12.69 -10.01 -15.66
C GLN A 6 -13.42 -11.14 -16.42
N GLY A 7 -13.72 -10.93 -17.71
CA GLY A 7 -14.44 -11.92 -18.52
C GLY A 7 -15.91 -12.14 -18.09
N ILE A 8 -16.48 -11.22 -17.32
CA ILE A 8 -17.86 -11.28 -16.82
C ILE A 8 -18.83 -10.74 -17.84
N LEU A 9 -18.45 -9.67 -18.56
CA LEU A 9 -19.24 -9.07 -19.61
C LEU A 9 -18.52 -9.15 -20.96
N SER A 10 -19.28 -9.33 -22.05
CA SER A 10 -18.82 -9.17 -23.40
C SER A 10 -19.61 -8.05 -24.07
N VAL A 11 -18.90 -7.03 -24.56
CA VAL A 11 -19.51 -5.91 -25.32
C VAL A 11 -19.34 -6.21 -26.80
N ARG A 12 -20.45 -6.35 -27.53
CA ARG A 12 -20.44 -6.47 -28.98
C ARG A 12 -20.95 -5.16 -29.59
N GLN A 13 -20.08 -4.52 -30.34
CA GLN A 13 -20.39 -3.21 -30.95
C GLN A 13 -21.61 -3.33 -31.88
N GLY A 14 -22.68 -2.61 -31.56
CA GLY A 14 -23.94 -2.63 -32.32
C GLY A 14 -24.93 -3.73 -31.92
N ASP A 15 -24.59 -4.63 -31.04
CA ASP A 15 -25.41 -5.82 -30.67
C ASP A 15 -25.80 -5.86 -29.17
N GLY A 16 -24.98 -5.20 -28.30
CA GLY A 16 -25.32 -5.07 -26.88
C GLY A 16 -24.24 -5.55 -25.91
N ILE A 17 -24.62 -5.65 -24.64
CA ILE A 17 -23.77 -6.14 -23.55
C ILE A 17 -24.33 -7.49 -23.11
N TYR A 18 -23.48 -8.51 -23.15
CA TYR A 18 -23.84 -9.88 -22.77
C TYR A 18 -23.13 -10.28 -21.48
N LEU A 19 -23.87 -10.88 -20.54
CA LEU A 19 -23.30 -11.54 -19.37
C LEU A 19 -22.68 -12.87 -19.85
N VAL A 20 -21.35 -12.96 -19.79
CA VAL A 20 -20.62 -14.16 -20.26
C VAL A 20 -20.42 -15.15 -19.11
N ARG A 21 -20.24 -14.63 -17.89
CA ARG A 21 -20.07 -15.43 -16.68
C ARG A 21 -20.78 -14.71 -15.53
N GLN A 22 -21.62 -15.44 -14.81
CA GLN A 22 -22.10 -14.98 -13.53
C GLN A 22 -21.00 -15.26 -12.50
N ALA A 23 -20.55 -14.23 -11.78
CA ALA A 23 -19.61 -14.46 -10.68
C ALA A 23 -20.31 -15.37 -9.66
N ASP A 24 -19.72 -16.54 -9.40
CA ASP A 24 -20.22 -17.44 -8.37
C ASP A 24 -19.97 -16.76 -7.00
N PRO A 25 -21.02 -16.48 -6.21
CA PRO A 25 -20.83 -15.90 -4.88
C PRO A 25 -19.93 -16.75 -3.98
N ALA A 26 -19.92 -18.08 -4.16
CA ALA A 26 -19.04 -19.00 -3.43
C ALA A 26 -17.58 -18.85 -3.86
N GLU A 27 -17.31 -18.62 -5.15
CA GLU A 27 -15.96 -18.34 -5.68
C GLU A 27 -15.43 -17.03 -5.11
N SER A 28 -16.25 -15.99 -5.05
CA SER A 28 -15.91 -14.68 -4.45
C SER A 28 -15.59 -14.80 -2.96
N VAL A 29 -16.34 -15.62 -2.22
CA VAL A 29 -16.11 -15.87 -0.79
C VAL A 29 -14.82 -16.68 -0.59
N GLN A 30 -14.56 -17.70 -1.42
CA GLN A 30 -13.32 -18.48 -1.35
C GLN A 30 -12.08 -17.64 -1.65
N GLU A 31 -12.14 -16.76 -2.65
CA GLU A 31 -11.04 -15.84 -2.93
C GLU A 31 -10.80 -14.86 -1.77
N LEU A 32 -11.86 -14.37 -1.15
CA LEU A 32 -11.77 -13.51 0.03
C LEU A 32 -11.12 -14.24 1.23
N ILE A 33 -11.46 -15.52 1.44
CA ILE A 33 -10.86 -16.35 2.50
C ILE A 33 -9.38 -16.59 2.23
N LYS A 34 -9.00 -16.98 1.00
CA LYS A 34 -7.61 -17.20 0.61
C LYS A 34 -6.76 -15.92 0.78
N ARG A 35 -7.32 -14.79 0.39
CA ARG A 35 -6.68 -13.48 0.54
C ARG A 35 -6.43 -13.16 2.02
N ARG A 36 -7.42 -13.38 2.88
CA ARG A 36 -7.29 -13.17 4.33
C ARG A 36 -6.24 -14.09 4.98
N GLN A 37 -6.15 -15.33 4.52
CA GLN A 37 -5.16 -16.29 5.00
C GLN A 37 -3.72 -15.87 4.65
N ARG A 38 -3.52 -15.15 3.53
CA ARG A 38 -2.20 -14.66 3.09
C ARG A 38 -1.80 -13.30 3.69
N LEU A 39 -2.71 -12.64 4.38
CA LEU A 39 -2.43 -11.28 4.90
C LEU A 39 -1.24 -11.25 5.88
N PRO A 40 -1.09 -12.17 6.84
CA PRO A 40 0.07 -12.21 7.72
C PRO A 40 1.38 -12.35 6.94
N GLU A 41 1.46 -13.26 5.96
CA GLU A 41 2.65 -13.50 5.14
C GLU A 41 2.99 -12.28 4.28
N ILE A 42 1.98 -11.56 3.76
CA ILE A 42 2.18 -10.32 3.01
C ILE A 42 2.76 -9.24 3.93
N LEU A 43 2.27 -9.11 5.15
CA LEU A 43 2.77 -8.12 6.12
C LEU A 43 4.20 -8.44 6.57
N GLU A 44 4.53 -9.72 6.78
CA GLU A 44 5.90 -10.17 7.06
C GLU A 44 6.85 -9.87 5.90
N ALA A 45 6.44 -10.16 4.66
CA ALA A 45 7.22 -9.85 3.47
C ALA A 45 7.42 -8.33 3.32
N ARG A 46 6.39 -7.52 3.54
CA ARG A 46 6.48 -6.07 3.56
C ARG A 46 7.46 -5.57 4.62
N GLU A 47 7.39 -6.09 5.84
CA GLU A 47 8.33 -5.71 6.89
C GLU A 47 9.77 -6.00 6.48
N ALA A 48 10.05 -7.20 5.98
CA ALA A 48 11.39 -7.60 5.55
C ALA A 48 11.95 -6.70 4.45
N ILE A 49 11.13 -6.31 3.48
CA ILE A 49 11.55 -5.54 2.30
C ILE A 49 11.52 -4.04 2.58
N GLU A 50 10.40 -3.47 3.04
CA GLU A 50 10.23 -2.02 3.20
C GLU A 50 11.12 -1.44 4.30
N VAL A 51 11.36 -2.17 5.39
CA VAL A 51 12.32 -1.78 6.45
C VAL A 51 13.74 -1.69 5.90
N LYS A 52 14.13 -2.64 5.03
CA LYS A 52 15.43 -2.61 4.39
C LYS A 52 15.54 -1.49 3.36
N ILE A 53 14.48 -1.25 2.58
CA ILE A 53 14.39 -0.14 1.62
C ILE A 53 14.59 1.19 2.35
N ALA A 54 13.84 1.47 3.42
CA ALA A 54 13.96 2.70 4.19
C ALA A 54 15.37 2.92 4.75
N SER A 55 16.01 1.85 5.25
CA SER A 55 17.39 1.89 5.72
C SER A 55 18.38 2.26 4.61
N LEU A 56 18.23 1.67 3.42
CA LEU A 56 19.06 1.96 2.26
C LEU A 56 18.80 3.36 1.69
N ALA A 57 17.56 3.80 1.64
CA ALA A 57 17.18 5.14 1.25
C ALA A 57 17.89 6.19 2.12
N ALA A 58 17.92 5.99 3.44
CA ALA A 58 18.65 6.89 4.34
C ALA A 58 20.17 6.96 4.06
N GLN A 59 20.75 5.88 3.51
CA GLN A 59 22.19 5.85 3.17
C GLN A 59 22.49 6.46 1.79
N ARG A 60 21.54 6.41 0.86
CA ARG A 60 21.78 6.59 -0.57
C ARG A 60 21.05 7.77 -1.20
N ARG A 61 20.04 8.34 -0.48
CA ARG A 61 19.23 9.45 -1.00
C ARG A 61 20.09 10.62 -1.47
N THR A 62 19.65 11.26 -2.52
CA THR A 62 20.11 12.59 -2.94
C THR A 62 19.10 13.65 -2.48
N GLU A 63 19.37 14.92 -2.76
CA GLU A 63 18.39 16.00 -2.50
C GLU A 63 17.17 15.86 -3.43
N GLU A 64 17.37 15.45 -4.69
CA GLU A 64 16.24 15.19 -5.63
C GLU A 64 15.33 14.06 -5.14
N ASP A 65 15.90 13.02 -4.50
CA ASP A 65 15.08 11.97 -3.88
C ASP A 65 14.26 12.54 -2.72
N MET A 66 14.83 13.46 -1.93
CA MET A 66 14.11 14.10 -0.84
C MET A 66 13.02 15.02 -1.33
N ASP A 67 13.23 15.76 -2.41
CA ASP A 67 12.22 16.59 -3.06
C ASP A 67 11.04 15.72 -3.54
N ALA A 68 11.31 14.56 -4.14
CA ALA A 68 10.28 13.62 -4.55
C ALA A 68 9.49 13.03 -3.37
N ILE A 69 10.17 12.71 -2.27
CA ILE A 69 9.53 12.22 -1.04
C ILE A 69 8.65 13.30 -0.41
N ASP A 70 9.12 14.54 -0.35
CA ASP A 70 8.35 15.65 0.20
C ASP A 70 7.13 15.97 -0.67
N ALA A 71 7.28 16.01 -2.00
CA ALA A 71 6.17 16.23 -2.92
C ALA A 71 5.07 15.15 -2.76
N ALA A 72 5.46 13.90 -2.51
CA ALA A 72 4.52 12.82 -2.25
C ALA A 72 3.78 13.00 -0.90
N LEU A 73 4.47 13.47 0.14
CA LEU A 73 3.86 13.80 1.43
C LEU A 73 2.89 14.97 1.33
N ASP A 74 3.25 16.00 0.57
CA ASP A 74 2.38 17.17 0.33
C ASP A 74 1.14 16.77 -0.45
N LYS A 75 1.29 15.89 -1.48
CA LYS A 75 0.16 15.31 -2.22
C LYS A 75 -0.78 14.56 -1.27
N MET A 76 -0.25 13.65 -0.45
CA MET A 76 -1.06 12.90 0.52
C MET A 76 -1.77 13.84 1.52
N ALA A 77 -1.07 14.88 1.99
CA ALA A 77 -1.64 15.85 2.91
C ALA A 77 -2.80 16.64 2.28
N ALA A 78 -2.68 17.03 1.00
CA ALA A 78 -3.73 17.72 0.25
C ALA A 78 -4.96 16.82 0.05
N GLU A 79 -4.78 15.56 -0.33
CA GLU A 79 -5.86 14.57 -0.47
C GLU A 79 -6.61 14.38 0.85
N VAL A 80 -5.87 14.20 1.96
CA VAL A 80 -6.47 14.04 3.29
C VAL A 80 -7.21 15.32 3.74
N ALA A 81 -6.67 16.50 3.46
CA ALA A 81 -7.34 17.76 3.76
C ALA A 81 -8.62 17.97 2.94
N ALA A 82 -8.69 17.40 1.73
CA ALA A 82 -9.89 17.37 0.89
C ALA A 82 -10.94 16.32 1.35
N GLY A 83 -10.66 15.56 2.39
CA GLY A 83 -11.54 14.50 2.90
C GLY A 83 -11.39 13.17 2.16
N GLU A 84 -10.35 13.02 1.37
CA GLU A 84 -10.00 11.79 0.67
C GLU A 84 -9.15 10.86 1.55
N HIS A 85 -8.90 9.64 1.07
CA HIS A 85 -8.13 8.65 1.83
C HIS A 85 -6.60 8.80 1.71
N GLY A 86 -6.10 9.70 0.87
CA GLY A 86 -4.65 9.93 0.71
C GLY A 86 -3.94 8.82 -0.04
N TYR A 87 -4.66 8.05 -0.84
CA TYR A 87 -4.14 6.83 -1.46
C TYR A 87 -3.06 7.09 -2.51
N ASP A 88 -3.27 8.06 -3.40
CA ASP A 88 -2.30 8.35 -4.47
C ASP A 88 -1.01 8.95 -3.92
N GLY A 89 -1.11 9.79 -2.88
CA GLY A 89 0.05 10.32 -2.15
C GLY A 89 0.82 9.21 -1.43
N ASP A 90 0.12 8.25 -0.79
CA ASP A 90 0.70 7.07 -0.15
C ASP A 90 1.50 6.23 -1.16
N MET A 91 0.90 5.90 -2.29
CA MET A 91 1.55 5.17 -3.38
C MET A 91 2.82 5.87 -3.88
N THR A 92 2.70 7.17 -4.14
CA THR A 92 3.81 8.00 -4.62
C THR A 92 4.94 8.05 -3.60
N PHE A 93 4.62 8.17 -2.30
CA PHE A 93 5.61 8.17 -1.22
C PHE A 93 6.41 6.87 -1.17
N HIS A 94 5.74 5.72 -1.17
CA HIS A 94 6.44 4.44 -1.14
C HIS A 94 7.30 4.20 -2.38
N ALA A 95 6.84 4.62 -3.56
CA ALA A 95 7.62 4.55 -4.78
C ALA A 95 8.88 5.44 -4.71
N ALA A 96 8.77 6.68 -4.20
CA ALA A 96 9.90 7.59 -4.02
C ALA A 96 10.94 7.02 -3.03
N VAL A 97 10.51 6.48 -1.89
CA VAL A 97 11.41 5.84 -0.91
C VAL A 97 12.09 4.60 -1.50
N THR A 98 11.37 3.80 -2.29
CA THR A 98 11.92 2.63 -2.99
C THR A 98 12.99 3.05 -4.01
N SER A 99 12.73 4.08 -4.78
CA SER A 99 13.69 4.66 -5.73
C SER A 99 14.96 5.16 -5.02
N ALA A 100 14.82 5.90 -3.93
CA ALA A 100 15.92 6.42 -3.12
C ALA A 100 16.82 5.31 -2.54
N ALA A 101 16.32 4.10 -2.36
CA ALA A 101 17.11 2.95 -1.91
C ALA A 101 18.13 2.46 -2.97
N ARG A 102 17.96 2.83 -4.26
CA ARG A 102 18.84 2.45 -5.38
C ARG A 102 19.20 0.96 -5.37
N ASN A 103 18.20 0.11 -5.21
CA ASN A 103 18.35 -1.34 -5.24
C ASN A 103 17.32 -1.98 -6.16
N PRO A 104 17.70 -2.25 -7.43
CA PRO A 104 16.76 -2.77 -8.43
C PRO A 104 16.16 -4.15 -8.06
N ILE A 105 16.87 -4.94 -7.27
CA ILE A 105 16.34 -6.24 -6.81
C ILE A 105 15.19 -6.03 -5.81
N LEU A 106 15.37 -5.12 -4.84
CA LEU A 106 14.29 -4.80 -3.90
C LEU A 106 13.11 -4.12 -4.59
N THR A 107 13.36 -3.27 -5.59
CA THR A 107 12.31 -2.70 -6.43
C THR A 107 11.51 -3.81 -7.13
N GLY A 108 12.18 -4.75 -7.79
CA GLY A 108 11.52 -5.87 -8.45
C GLY A 108 10.72 -6.76 -7.50
N LEU A 109 11.19 -6.95 -6.25
CA LEU A 109 10.42 -7.66 -5.23
C LEU A 109 9.16 -6.89 -4.80
N MET A 110 9.24 -5.56 -4.68
CA MET A 110 8.06 -4.72 -4.42
C MET A 110 7.05 -4.77 -5.57
N ASP A 111 7.52 -4.77 -6.82
CA ASP A 111 6.67 -4.89 -8.01
C ASP A 111 5.93 -6.23 -8.05
N LEU A 112 6.59 -7.32 -7.67
CA LEU A 112 5.97 -8.66 -7.57
C LEU A 112 4.85 -8.73 -6.51
N LEU A 113 4.94 -7.92 -5.46
CA LEU A 113 3.96 -7.86 -4.38
C LEU A 113 2.95 -6.70 -4.55
N ALA A 114 3.08 -5.91 -5.61
CA ALA A 114 2.38 -4.62 -5.75
C ALA A 114 0.87 -4.75 -5.58
N GLU A 115 0.22 -5.70 -6.25
CA GLU A 115 -1.23 -5.92 -6.16
C GLU A 115 -1.69 -6.22 -4.72
N SER A 116 -1.00 -7.16 -4.05
CA SER A 116 -1.33 -7.53 -2.67
C SER A 116 -1.09 -6.39 -1.68
N ILE A 117 -0.03 -5.61 -1.90
CA ILE A 117 0.29 -4.45 -1.08
C ILE A 117 -0.73 -3.33 -1.29
N GLU A 118 -1.12 -3.07 -2.54
CA GLU A 118 -2.13 -2.07 -2.90
C GLU A 118 -3.45 -2.34 -2.20
N GLU A 119 -3.90 -3.60 -2.19
CA GLU A 119 -5.11 -3.99 -1.49
C GLU A 119 -5.03 -3.71 0.01
N THR A 120 -3.92 -4.10 0.67
CA THR A 120 -3.75 -3.85 2.11
C THR A 120 -3.71 -2.37 2.46
N ARG A 121 -3.12 -1.54 1.59
CA ARG A 121 -3.10 -0.07 1.73
C ARG A 121 -4.49 0.53 1.59
N ARG A 122 -5.24 0.14 0.56
CA ARG A 122 -6.64 0.61 0.34
C ARG A 122 -7.51 0.28 1.54
N GLU A 123 -7.45 -0.96 2.03
CA GLU A 123 -8.23 -1.40 3.18
C GLU A 123 -7.85 -0.62 4.44
N SER A 124 -6.56 -0.43 4.70
CA SER A 124 -6.08 0.35 5.86
C SER A 124 -6.48 1.82 5.78
N LEU A 125 -6.26 2.48 4.64
CA LEU A 125 -6.53 3.91 4.48
C LEU A 125 -8.03 4.24 4.45
N SER A 126 -8.89 3.27 4.12
CA SER A 126 -10.35 3.47 4.17
C SER A 126 -10.92 3.54 5.60
N GLN A 127 -10.15 3.16 6.63
CA GLN A 127 -10.62 3.17 8.01
C GLN A 127 -10.59 4.59 8.61
N PRO A 128 -11.55 4.96 9.46
CA PRO A 128 -11.61 6.28 10.08
C PRO A 128 -10.31 6.65 10.81
N GLY A 129 -9.79 7.84 10.55
CA GLY A 129 -8.58 8.38 11.18
C GLY A 129 -7.26 7.81 10.65
N ARG A 130 -7.30 6.75 9.85
CA ARG A 130 -6.10 6.10 9.32
C ARG A 130 -5.28 6.96 8.35
N PRO A 131 -5.88 7.74 7.44
CA PRO A 131 -5.11 8.62 6.57
C PRO A 131 -4.17 9.57 7.33
N LEU A 132 -4.65 10.19 8.41
CA LEU A 132 -3.84 11.09 9.24
C LEU A 132 -2.71 10.36 9.98
N LEU A 133 -2.98 9.17 10.51
CA LEU A 133 -1.97 8.35 11.19
C LEU A 133 -0.90 7.86 10.21
N SER A 134 -1.31 7.45 9.00
CA SER A 134 -0.38 7.02 7.94
C SER A 134 0.51 8.19 7.50
N LEU A 135 -0.06 9.36 7.24
CA LEU A 135 0.70 10.58 6.90
C LEU A 135 1.73 10.95 7.98
N ALA A 136 1.34 10.90 9.27
CA ALA A 136 2.26 11.16 10.38
C ALA A 136 3.40 10.13 10.44
N SER A 137 3.09 8.87 10.16
CA SER A 137 4.07 7.78 10.10
C SER A 137 5.06 7.97 8.93
N HIS A 138 4.56 8.31 7.73
CA HIS A 138 5.39 8.62 6.56
C HIS A 138 6.32 9.81 6.80
N ARG A 139 5.83 10.89 7.43
CA ARG A 139 6.67 12.01 7.85
C ARG A 139 7.80 11.59 8.80
N SER A 140 7.55 10.61 9.66
CA SER A 140 8.58 10.07 10.55
C SER A 140 9.64 9.28 9.79
N ILE A 141 9.26 8.52 8.77
CA ILE A 141 10.18 7.81 7.86
C ILE A 141 11.01 8.83 7.08
N ALA A 142 10.37 9.80 6.41
CA ALA A 142 11.05 10.83 5.63
C ALA A 142 12.06 11.62 6.46
N LYS A 143 11.69 11.99 7.70
CA LYS A 143 12.58 12.68 8.63
C LYS A 143 13.85 11.87 8.94
N ALA A 144 13.74 10.57 9.11
CA ALA A 144 14.90 9.70 9.37
C ALA A 144 15.76 9.53 8.11
N ILE A 145 15.14 9.38 6.93
CA ILE A 145 15.83 9.32 5.64
C ILE A 145 16.61 10.62 5.40
N ARG A 146 15.99 11.78 5.58
CA ARG A 146 16.63 13.10 5.43
C ARG A 146 17.87 13.25 6.31
N ARG A 147 17.82 12.76 7.55
CA ARG A 147 18.96 12.79 8.48
C ARG A 147 20.10 11.85 8.10
N GLY A 148 19.90 10.97 7.13
CA GLY A 148 20.85 9.92 6.81
C GLY A 148 21.03 8.93 7.96
N ASP A 149 19.96 8.63 8.73
CA ASP A 149 19.98 7.69 9.85
C ASP A 149 19.28 6.37 9.46
N PRO A 150 20.04 5.36 9.01
CA PRO A 150 19.47 4.09 8.54
C PRO A 150 18.73 3.31 9.63
N ALA A 151 19.22 3.39 10.88
CA ALA A 151 18.62 2.67 11.98
C ALA A 151 17.28 3.29 12.38
N SER A 152 17.18 4.63 12.40
CA SER A 152 15.93 5.32 12.68
C SER A 152 14.93 5.16 11.53
N ALA A 153 15.37 5.17 10.27
CA ALA A 153 14.52 4.92 9.11
C ALA A 153 13.92 3.50 9.14
N ALA A 154 14.74 2.50 9.43
CA ALA A 154 14.28 1.12 9.60
C ALA A 154 13.24 1.00 10.72
N ARG A 155 13.50 1.60 11.89
CA ARG A 155 12.54 1.58 13.02
C ARG A 155 11.24 2.30 12.69
N ALA A 156 11.31 3.42 11.97
CA ALA A 156 10.11 4.16 11.55
C ALA A 156 9.27 3.36 10.55
N ALA A 157 9.92 2.72 9.56
CA ALA A 157 9.24 1.86 8.60
C ALA A 157 8.59 0.64 9.28
N ARG A 158 9.28 -0.02 10.21
CA ARG A 158 8.70 -1.13 10.98
C ARG A 158 7.45 -0.71 11.72
N ARG A 159 7.47 0.42 12.45
CA ARG A 159 6.28 0.93 13.14
C ARG A 159 5.14 1.24 12.17
N HIS A 160 5.45 1.75 10.98
CA HIS A 160 4.44 1.98 9.95
C HIS A 160 3.76 0.68 9.51
N ILE A 161 4.53 -0.39 9.25
CA ILE A 161 3.96 -1.69 8.87
C ILE A 161 3.13 -2.29 10.01
N THR A 162 3.59 -2.20 11.27
CA THR A 162 2.82 -2.65 12.44
C THR A 162 1.47 -1.92 12.52
N LEU A 163 1.42 -0.60 12.30
CA LEU A 163 0.17 0.15 12.25
C LEU A 163 -0.78 -0.37 11.16
N VAL A 164 -0.27 -0.77 10.00
CA VAL A 164 -1.10 -1.36 8.93
C VAL A 164 -1.63 -2.73 9.37
N ALA A 165 -0.79 -3.55 10.01
CA ALA A 165 -1.14 -4.89 10.50
C ALA A 165 -2.25 -4.84 11.55
N ASP A 166 -2.17 -3.94 12.53
CA ASP A 166 -3.17 -3.81 13.61
C ASP A 166 -4.58 -3.58 13.06
N VAL A 167 -4.71 -2.78 12.00
CA VAL A 167 -6.02 -2.53 11.37
C VAL A 167 -6.53 -3.72 10.60
N ALA A 168 -5.66 -4.36 9.84
CA ALA A 168 -6.02 -5.52 9.03
C ALA A 168 -6.49 -6.70 9.93
N LEU A 169 -5.89 -6.85 11.12
CA LEU A 169 -6.27 -7.86 12.10
C LEU A 169 -7.56 -7.49 12.86
N LEU A 170 -7.75 -6.23 13.27
CA LEU A 170 -8.95 -5.77 13.96
C LEU A 170 -10.21 -5.87 13.10
N THR A 171 -10.11 -5.65 11.79
CA THR A 171 -11.23 -5.87 10.86
C THR A 171 -11.59 -7.36 10.70
N LEU A 172 -10.67 -8.26 11.03
CA LEU A 172 -10.92 -9.70 11.07
C LEU A 172 -11.73 -10.11 12.32
N GLU A 173 -11.40 -9.54 13.48
CA GLU A 173 -12.05 -9.89 14.75
C GLU A 173 -13.46 -9.30 14.88
N SER A 174 -13.68 -8.06 14.44
CA SER A 174 -14.96 -7.37 14.55
C SER A 174 -16.09 -7.98 13.71
N LYS A 175 -15.78 -8.81 12.71
CA LYS A 175 -16.78 -9.51 11.87
C LYS A 175 -17.11 -10.93 12.32
N HIS A 176 -16.47 -11.44 13.37
CA HIS A 176 -16.72 -12.75 13.96
C HIS A 176 -17.47 -12.68 15.30
N GLY A 177 -17.78 -11.47 15.79
CA GLY A 177 -18.47 -11.21 17.04
C GLY A 177 -19.89 -10.68 16.91
N ALA A 178 -20.53 -10.81 15.74
CA ALA A 178 -21.92 -10.40 15.52
C ALA A 178 -22.77 -11.56 15.02
#